data_0730bab2672ee596e42b9aefe3b295fd
#
_entry.id   0730bab2672ee596e42b9aefe3b295fd
#
_cell.length_a   1.000
_cell.length_b   1.000
_cell.length_c   1.000
_cell.angle_alpha   90.00
_cell.angle_beta   90.00
_cell.angle_gamma   90.00
#
_symmetry.space_group_name_H-M   'P 1'
#
loop_
_entity.id
_entity.type
_entity.pdbx_description
1 polymer ?
#
loop_
_entity_poly.entity_id
_entity_poly.type
_entity_poly.pdbx_seq_one_letter_code
_entity_poly.pdbx_strand_id
1 'polypeptide(L)'
;MSQFTINIIFVGLSFALYFGIAIWARAGTTSEFYVAGGGVHPVVNGMATAADWMSAASFISMAGILAAGGYGASTYLMGWTGGYVLLAMLLAPYLRKFGKFTVPDFIGDRFYSKTAAMIAVICLIIASTTYVIGQMTGAGVAFSRFLEVENTTGLLIAAVVVFFYAVLGGMKGITYTQVAQYVVLMIAYTIPAVFISLELTGNPIPGLGLFSNHVEAGVPILTKLDQVVTDLGFTAYTADVPNKLNMVLFTLSLMIGTAGLPHVIIRFFTVPKVADARWTAGWTLVFISLLYFTAPAVGAMARLNLIDTIYPQGVAEAPINYDQRPDWMKTWEDTGLIKYNDLNNDGRIQMYNDSGLGAAELALTAAQADGGDVAAATAAVETARVAQDLELNGRFTAAGWKGNELDVNADILVLANPEIANLPPWVIGLIAAGGLAAALSTAAGYYWLFRQRSVMT
;
A
#
# COMPACT_ATOMS: atom_id res chain seq x y z
N MET A 1 -16.52 -2.67 24.93
CA MET A 1 -16.53 -1.47 24.04
C MET A 1 -16.71 -1.99 22.64
N SER A 2 -17.47 -1.28 21.79
CA SER A 2 -17.58 -1.68 20.38
C SER A 2 -16.23 -1.45 19.66
N GLN A 3 -15.98 -2.19 18.58
CA GLN A 3 -14.75 -2.01 17.77
C GLN A 3 -14.65 -0.58 17.25
N PHE A 4 -15.76 0.00 16.79
CA PHE A 4 -15.84 1.40 16.38
C PHE A 4 -15.32 2.37 17.45
N THR A 5 -15.76 2.20 18.71
CA THR A 5 -15.30 3.07 19.81
C THR A 5 -13.79 2.96 20.03
N ILE A 6 -13.23 1.75 19.94
CA ILE A 6 -11.78 1.52 20.07
C ILE A 6 -11.04 2.20 18.93
N ASN A 7 -11.50 2.03 17.69
CA ASN A 7 -10.90 2.69 16.52
C ASN A 7 -10.88 4.22 16.68
N ILE A 8 -12.00 4.82 17.09
CA ILE A 8 -12.09 6.28 17.33
C ILE A 8 -11.14 6.75 18.44
N ILE A 9 -10.96 5.96 19.49
CA ILE A 9 -10.00 6.30 20.57
C ILE A 9 -8.56 6.28 20.02
N PHE A 10 -8.13 5.23 19.33
CA PHE A 10 -6.78 5.13 18.80
C PHE A 10 -6.49 6.21 17.75
N VAL A 11 -7.40 6.42 16.82
CA VAL A 11 -7.32 7.47 15.81
C VAL A 11 -7.32 8.85 16.48
N GLY A 12 -8.24 9.12 17.41
CA GLY A 12 -8.34 10.38 18.12
C GLY A 12 -7.08 10.72 18.94
N LEU A 13 -6.52 9.74 19.64
CA LEU A 13 -5.26 9.91 20.37
C LEU A 13 -4.09 10.20 19.43
N SER A 14 -3.98 9.50 18.30
CA SER A 14 -2.94 9.74 17.32
C SER A 14 -3.05 11.14 16.71
N PHE A 15 -4.25 11.59 16.37
CA PHE A 15 -4.50 12.94 15.85
C PHE A 15 -4.20 14.01 16.91
N ALA A 16 -4.61 13.81 18.17
CA ALA A 16 -4.30 14.73 19.26
C ALA A 16 -2.78 14.90 19.44
N LEU A 17 -2.03 13.78 19.33
CA LEU A 17 -0.56 13.79 19.34
C LEU A 17 -0.01 14.60 18.16
N TYR A 18 -0.47 14.34 16.93
CA TYR A 18 0.05 15.00 15.72
C TYR A 18 -0.27 16.50 15.72
N PHE A 19 -1.48 16.90 16.06
CA PHE A 19 -1.84 18.32 16.19
C PHE A 19 -1.09 19.01 17.33
N GLY A 20 -0.92 18.34 18.46
CA GLY A 20 -0.12 18.86 19.58
C GLY A 20 1.33 19.15 19.16
N ILE A 21 1.97 18.21 18.45
CA ILE A 21 3.33 18.38 17.93
C ILE A 21 3.36 19.48 16.84
N ALA A 22 2.40 19.53 15.94
CA ALA A 22 2.34 20.55 14.88
C ALA A 22 2.23 21.96 15.44
N ILE A 23 1.45 22.14 16.50
CA ILE A 23 1.30 23.44 17.21
C ILE A 23 2.60 23.79 17.96
N TRP A 24 3.16 22.83 18.69
CA TRP A 24 4.41 23.02 19.44
C TRP A 24 5.60 23.35 18.52
N ALA A 25 5.72 22.63 17.38
CA ALA A 25 6.84 22.77 16.44
C ALA A 25 6.54 23.74 15.28
N ARG A 26 5.49 24.57 15.37
CA ARG A 26 5.15 25.51 14.30
C ARG A 26 6.33 26.40 13.93
N ALA A 27 6.49 26.67 12.64
CA ALA A 27 7.55 27.53 12.13
C ALA A 27 7.32 28.99 12.54
N GLY A 28 8.32 29.60 13.17
CA GLY A 28 8.33 31.01 13.58
C GLY A 28 9.11 31.91 12.62
N THR A 29 9.94 31.32 11.76
CA THR A 29 10.80 32.04 10.80
C THR A 29 10.65 31.49 9.40
N THR A 30 11.03 32.26 8.38
CA THR A 30 11.04 31.81 6.96
C THR A 30 11.91 30.56 6.78
N SER A 31 13.09 30.51 7.41
CA SER A 31 13.99 29.35 7.35
C SER A 31 13.37 28.11 7.99
N GLU A 32 12.69 28.25 9.12
CA GLU A 32 11.97 27.13 9.74
C GLU A 32 10.79 26.66 8.89
N PHE A 33 10.15 27.58 8.21
CA PHE A 33 9.04 27.27 7.31
C PHE A 33 9.51 26.46 6.07
N TYR A 34 10.62 26.85 5.42
CA TYR A 34 11.06 26.22 4.17
C TYR A 34 11.94 24.98 4.39
N VAL A 35 12.84 24.99 5.37
CA VAL A 35 13.86 23.93 5.57
C VAL A 35 14.00 23.51 7.03
N ALA A 36 12.99 23.73 7.85
CA ALA A 36 13.01 23.41 9.28
C ALA A 36 14.20 24.06 10.04
N GLY A 37 14.65 25.24 9.57
CA GLY A 37 15.82 25.91 10.14
C GLY A 37 17.17 25.30 9.77
N GLY A 38 17.21 24.24 8.98
CA GLY A 38 18.44 23.53 8.59
C GLY A 38 19.20 22.87 9.75
N GLY A 39 18.54 22.64 10.90
CA GLY A 39 19.16 22.14 12.14
C GLY A 39 18.64 20.78 12.61
N VAL A 40 17.94 20.02 11.78
CA VAL A 40 17.36 18.74 12.17
C VAL A 40 18.46 17.68 12.32
N HIS A 41 18.43 16.92 13.43
CA HIS A 41 19.39 15.84 13.67
C HIS A 41 19.20 14.70 12.61
N PRO A 42 20.29 14.10 12.08
CA PRO A 42 20.20 13.11 11.01
C PRO A 42 19.27 11.91 11.27
N VAL A 43 19.27 11.37 12.50
CA VAL A 43 18.38 10.26 12.87
C VAL A 43 16.91 10.69 12.84
N VAL A 44 16.60 11.84 13.41
CA VAL A 44 15.25 12.43 13.45
C VAL A 44 14.77 12.71 12.02
N ASN A 45 15.64 13.28 11.18
CA ASN A 45 15.34 13.51 9.79
C ASN A 45 15.19 12.20 9.01
N GLY A 46 15.98 11.17 9.36
CA GLY A 46 15.85 9.82 8.82
C GLY A 46 14.48 9.20 9.10
N MET A 47 13.96 9.33 10.33
CA MET A 47 12.62 8.88 10.68
C MET A 47 11.54 9.67 9.93
N ALA A 48 11.66 10.99 9.84
CA ALA A 48 10.72 11.82 9.10
C ALA A 48 10.72 11.49 7.60
N THR A 49 11.90 11.25 7.01
CA THR A 49 12.04 10.84 5.61
C THR A 49 11.47 9.44 5.39
N ALA A 50 11.66 8.52 6.34
CA ALA A 50 11.06 7.19 6.27
C ALA A 50 9.53 7.25 6.35
N ALA A 51 8.95 8.12 7.20
CA ALA A 51 7.50 8.34 7.23
C ALA A 51 6.96 8.96 5.93
N ASP A 52 7.73 9.84 5.30
CA ASP A 52 7.40 10.39 3.98
C ASP A 52 7.43 9.32 2.88
N TRP A 53 8.38 8.39 2.97
CA TRP A 53 8.55 7.29 2.02
C TRP A 53 7.51 6.19 2.22
N MET A 54 7.24 5.81 3.48
CA MET A 54 6.27 4.78 3.85
C MET A 54 4.84 5.34 3.79
N SER A 55 4.45 5.67 2.59
CA SER A 55 3.16 6.23 2.20
C SER A 55 2.02 5.22 2.32
N ALA A 56 0.79 5.62 1.98
CA ALA A 56 -0.33 4.70 1.82
C ALA A 56 0.02 3.53 0.88
N ALA A 57 0.75 3.80 -0.21
CA ALA A 57 1.20 2.76 -1.12
C ALA A 57 2.10 1.71 -0.44
N SER A 58 3.00 2.13 0.46
CA SER A 58 3.89 1.21 1.18
C SER A 58 3.21 0.51 2.35
N PHE A 59 2.38 1.22 3.11
CA PHE A 59 1.73 0.67 4.30
C PHE A 59 0.48 -0.14 3.95
N ILE A 60 -0.39 0.41 3.09
CA ILE A 60 -1.70 -0.17 2.76
C ILE A 60 -1.58 -1.07 1.53
N SER A 61 -1.14 -0.55 0.38
CA SER A 61 -1.24 -1.26 -0.89
C SER A 61 -0.14 -2.31 -1.11
N MET A 62 1.07 -2.16 -0.54
CA MET A 62 2.19 -3.07 -0.80
C MET A 62 1.87 -4.53 -0.46
N ALA A 63 1.31 -4.79 0.72
CA ALA A 63 0.97 -6.14 1.12
C ALA A 63 -0.15 -6.74 0.26
N GLY A 64 -1.11 -5.91 -0.17
CA GLY A 64 -2.15 -6.31 -1.12
C GLY A 64 -1.59 -6.68 -2.49
N ILE A 65 -0.68 -5.86 -3.03
CA ILE A 65 0.01 -6.13 -4.29
C ILE A 65 0.81 -7.45 -4.20
N LEU A 66 1.52 -7.66 -3.09
CA LEU A 66 2.26 -8.90 -2.84
C LEU A 66 1.33 -10.10 -2.65
N ALA A 67 0.21 -9.93 -1.94
CA ALA A 67 -0.79 -10.97 -1.77
C ALA A 67 -1.39 -11.43 -3.11
N ALA A 68 -1.70 -10.49 -4.01
CA ALA A 68 -2.28 -10.78 -5.31
C ALA A 68 -1.26 -11.30 -6.33
N GLY A 69 -0.09 -10.67 -6.41
CA GLY A 69 0.90 -10.91 -7.47
C GLY A 69 2.08 -11.83 -7.07
N GLY A 70 2.15 -12.28 -5.82
CA GLY A 70 3.18 -13.19 -5.33
C GLY A 70 4.61 -12.71 -5.60
N TYR A 71 5.49 -13.64 -6.00
CA TYR A 71 6.89 -13.34 -6.29
C TYR A 71 7.06 -12.27 -7.39
N GLY A 72 6.22 -12.29 -8.42
CA GLY A 72 6.27 -11.28 -9.49
C GLY A 72 6.08 -9.85 -8.97
N ALA A 73 5.27 -9.66 -7.95
CA ALA A 73 5.04 -8.36 -7.33
C ALA A 73 6.22 -7.84 -6.48
N SER A 74 7.21 -8.67 -6.18
CA SER A 74 8.44 -8.24 -5.49
C SER A 74 9.21 -7.15 -6.26
N THR A 75 8.96 -7.01 -7.57
CA THR A 75 9.48 -5.92 -8.41
C THR A 75 9.14 -4.54 -7.87
N TYR A 76 7.95 -4.36 -7.30
CA TYR A 76 7.54 -3.10 -6.67
C TYR A 76 8.41 -2.78 -5.45
N LEU A 77 8.58 -3.76 -4.56
CA LEU A 77 9.38 -3.63 -3.35
C LEU A 77 10.85 -3.33 -3.68
N MET A 78 11.42 -4.07 -4.63
CA MET A 78 12.81 -3.85 -5.08
C MET A 78 12.96 -2.52 -5.81
N GLY A 79 11.99 -2.14 -6.64
CA GLY A 79 12.00 -0.89 -7.39
C GLY A 79 11.97 0.33 -6.47
N TRP A 80 11.05 0.34 -5.51
CA TRP A 80 10.95 1.45 -4.55
C TRP A 80 12.18 1.53 -3.65
N THR A 81 12.61 0.43 -3.03
CA THR A 81 13.83 0.42 -2.21
C THR A 81 15.06 0.84 -3.00
N GLY A 82 15.23 0.28 -4.21
CA GLY A 82 16.34 0.62 -5.09
C GLY A 82 16.32 2.09 -5.53
N GLY A 83 15.13 2.68 -5.73
CA GLY A 83 14.98 4.10 -6.01
C GLY A 83 15.51 4.98 -4.89
N TYR A 84 15.22 4.63 -3.63
CA TYR A 84 15.78 5.35 -2.50
C TYR A 84 17.32 5.20 -2.42
N VAL A 85 17.83 4.01 -2.71
CA VAL A 85 19.30 3.79 -2.76
C VAL A 85 19.93 4.68 -3.84
N LEU A 86 19.35 4.76 -5.04
CA LEU A 86 19.83 5.67 -6.10
C LEU A 86 19.79 7.12 -5.64
N LEU A 87 18.69 7.56 -5.03
CA LEU A 87 18.57 8.90 -4.48
C LEU A 87 19.65 9.18 -3.43
N ALA A 88 19.84 8.28 -2.47
CA ALA A 88 20.79 8.42 -1.38
C ALA A 88 22.24 8.49 -1.85
N MET A 89 22.62 7.66 -2.83
CA MET A 89 23.99 7.55 -3.31
C MET A 89 24.34 8.60 -4.36
N LEU A 90 23.45 8.87 -5.31
CA LEU A 90 23.75 9.66 -6.49
C LEU A 90 23.22 11.10 -6.40
N LEU A 91 22.06 11.32 -5.80
CA LEU A 91 21.40 12.63 -5.87
C LEU A 91 21.52 13.44 -4.56
N ALA A 92 21.30 12.85 -3.41
CA ALA A 92 21.18 13.57 -2.15
C ALA A 92 22.42 14.41 -1.78
N PRO A 93 23.67 13.87 -1.80
CA PRO A 93 24.84 14.66 -1.45
C PRO A 93 25.12 15.75 -2.50
N TYR A 94 24.85 15.45 -3.77
CA TYR A 94 25.08 16.39 -4.88
C TYR A 94 24.10 17.56 -4.82
N LEU A 95 22.80 17.28 -4.68
CA LEU A 95 21.77 18.30 -4.57
C LEU A 95 21.98 19.17 -3.32
N ARG A 96 22.32 18.56 -2.18
CA ARG A 96 22.62 19.30 -0.94
C ARG A 96 23.83 20.22 -1.11
N LYS A 97 24.88 19.78 -1.82
CA LYS A 97 26.07 20.61 -2.10
C LYS A 97 25.75 21.75 -3.08
N PHE A 98 24.86 21.55 -4.05
CA PHE A 98 24.48 22.57 -5.02
C PHE A 98 23.70 23.72 -4.36
N GLY A 99 22.97 23.46 -3.27
CA GLY A 99 22.39 24.48 -2.40
C GLY A 99 21.06 25.10 -2.86
N LYS A 100 20.39 24.54 -3.87
CA LYS A 100 19.04 24.97 -4.27
C LYS A 100 17.96 24.14 -3.58
N PHE A 101 16.86 24.79 -3.18
CA PHE A 101 15.81 24.16 -2.38
C PHE A 101 14.80 23.37 -3.21
N THR A 102 14.71 23.62 -4.52
CA THR A 102 13.77 22.92 -5.39
C THR A 102 14.45 22.26 -6.57
N VAL A 103 13.88 21.15 -7.07
CA VAL A 103 14.37 20.45 -8.25
C VAL A 103 14.35 21.34 -9.51
N PRO A 104 13.27 22.11 -9.78
CA PRO A 104 13.26 23.04 -10.92
C PRO A 104 14.32 24.13 -10.86
N ASP A 105 14.61 24.71 -9.69
CA ASP A 105 15.68 25.70 -9.53
C ASP A 105 17.04 25.07 -9.83
N PHE A 106 17.26 23.85 -9.32
CA PHE A 106 18.46 23.07 -9.62
C PHE A 106 18.63 22.85 -11.12
N ILE A 107 17.56 22.44 -11.83
CA ILE A 107 17.59 22.21 -13.29
C ILE A 107 17.85 23.51 -14.03
N GLY A 108 17.13 24.58 -13.67
CA GLY A 108 17.30 25.89 -14.27
C GLY A 108 18.72 26.42 -14.20
N ASP A 109 19.32 26.36 -13.01
CA ASP A 109 20.69 26.82 -12.79
C ASP A 109 21.74 25.89 -13.41
N ARG A 110 21.51 24.56 -13.33
CA ARG A 110 22.45 23.56 -13.88
C ARG A 110 22.57 23.63 -15.40
N PHE A 111 21.46 23.89 -16.08
CA PHE A 111 21.40 23.97 -17.54
C PHE A 111 21.38 25.41 -18.07
N TYR A 112 21.45 26.42 -17.20
CA TYR A 112 21.36 27.83 -17.54
C TYR A 112 20.15 28.16 -18.45
N SER A 113 19.01 27.52 -18.20
CA SER A 113 17.83 27.60 -19.07
C SER A 113 16.54 27.81 -18.28
N LYS A 114 15.89 28.94 -18.52
CA LYS A 114 14.54 29.23 -17.97
C LYS A 114 13.49 28.26 -18.51
N THR A 115 13.63 27.84 -19.77
CA THR A 115 12.72 26.87 -20.40
C THR A 115 12.84 25.51 -19.72
N ALA A 116 14.06 25.04 -19.42
CA ALA A 116 14.28 23.79 -18.68
C ALA A 116 13.66 23.85 -17.27
N ALA A 117 13.82 24.98 -16.57
CA ALA A 117 13.19 25.19 -15.27
C ALA A 117 11.65 25.15 -15.37
N MET A 118 11.05 25.77 -16.38
CA MET A 118 9.61 25.79 -16.60
C MET A 118 9.07 24.36 -16.90
N ILE A 119 9.75 23.60 -17.75
CA ILE A 119 9.38 22.19 -18.02
C ILE A 119 9.48 21.37 -16.74
N ALA A 120 10.53 21.54 -15.95
CA ALA A 120 10.68 20.86 -14.67
C ALA A 120 9.56 21.19 -13.67
N VAL A 121 9.04 22.44 -13.70
CA VAL A 121 7.86 22.85 -12.94
C VAL A 121 6.62 22.06 -13.36
N ILE A 122 6.35 21.98 -14.65
CA ILE A 122 5.20 21.25 -15.18
C ILE A 122 5.29 19.76 -14.78
N CYS A 123 6.45 19.14 -14.98
CA CYS A 123 6.70 17.75 -14.56
C CYS A 123 6.48 17.56 -13.05
N LEU A 124 6.96 18.50 -12.22
CA LEU A 124 6.76 18.46 -10.78
C LEU A 124 5.27 18.51 -10.40
N ILE A 125 4.50 19.38 -11.03
CA ILE A 125 3.04 19.50 -10.77
C ILE A 125 2.34 18.20 -11.14
N ILE A 126 2.61 17.65 -12.33
CA ILE A 126 2.00 16.39 -12.79
C ILE A 126 2.35 15.25 -11.82
N ALA A 127 3.65 15.05 -11.53
CA ALA A 127 4.09 13.98 -10.63
C ALA A 127 3.49 14.12 -9.23
N SER A 128 3.47 15.34 -8.66
CA SER A 128 2.93 15.59 -7.33
C SER A 128 1.41 15.39 -7.29
N THR A 129 0.68 15.82 -8.30
CA THR A 129 -0.78 15.64 -8.38
C THR A 129 -1.14 14.15 -8.47
N THR A 130 -0.48 13.41 -9.36
CA THR A 130 -0.69 11.97 -9.51
C THR A 130 -0.40 11.22 -8.19
N TYR A 131 0.66 11.59 -7.51
CA TYR A 131 1.01 10.96 -6.24
C TYR A 131 0.01 11.28 -5.12
N VAL A 132 -0.46 12.53 -5.03
CA VAL A 132 -1.49 12.95 -4.05
C VAL A 132 -2.80 12.20 -4.28
N ILE A 133 -3.21 11.96 -5.53
CA ILE A 133 -4.40 11.14 -5.84
C ILE A 133 -4.27 9.76 -5.19
N GLY A 134 -3.14 9.06 -5.40
CA GLY A 134 -2.90 7.76 -4.76
C GLY A 134 -2.91 7.80 -3.23
N GLN A 135 -2.34 8.86 -2.62
CA GLN A 135 -2.39 9.02 -1.16
C GLN A 135 -3.81 9.25 -0.64
N MET A 136 -4.61 10.02 -1.39
CA MET A 136 -6.01 10.26 -1.02
C MET A 136 -6.85 8.99 -1.13
N THR A 137 -6.62 8.16 -2.15
CA THR A 137 -7.29 6.85 -2.27
C THR A 137 -7.03 5.98 -1.04
N GLY A 138 -5.77 5.78 -0.66
CA GLY A 138 -5.44 4.98 0.53
C GLY A 138 -5.96 5.60 1.84
N ALA A 139 -5.92 6.92 1.98
CA ALA A 139 -6.54 7.59 3.12
C ALA A 139 -8.06 7.39 3.13
N GLY A 140 -8.71 7.43 1.97
CA GLY A 140 -10.14 7.15 1.82
C GLY A 140 -10.51 5.76 2.32
N VAL A 141 -9.76 4.73 1.91
CA VAL A 141 -9.93 3.35 2.38
C VAL A 141 -9.84 3.28 3.92
N ALA A 142 -8.82 3.90 4.51
CA ALA A 142 -8.64 3.88 5.96
C ALA A 142 -9.75 4.65 6.70
N PHE A 143 -10.08 5.87 6.27
CA PHE A 143 -11.17 6.64 6.89
C PHE A 143 -12.53 5.98 6.73
N SER A 144 -12.82 5.43 5.55
CA SER A 144 -14.07 4.71 5.28
C SER A 144 -14.28 3.57 6.26
N ARG A 145 -13.27 2.72 6.44
CA ARG A 145 -13.35 1.58 7.35
C ARG A 145 -13.48 1.98 8.81
N PHE A 146 -12.65 2.91 9.27
CA PHE A 146 -12.56 3.22 10.70
C PHE A 146 -13.62 4.20 11.19
N LEU A 147 -14.25 4.95 10.27
CA LEU A 147 -15.43 5.76 10.56
C LEU A 147 -16.74 5.07 10.17
N GLU A 148 -16.66 3.86 9.59
CA GLU A 148 -17.82 3.08 9.12
C GLU A 148 -18.70 3.90 8.16
N VAL A 149 -18.06 4.55 7.17
CA VAL A 149 -18.72 5.35 6.14
C VAL A 149 -18.34 4.85 4.74
N GLU A 150 -19.16 5.18 3.75
CA GLU A 150 -18.84 4.88 2.35
C GLU A 150 -17.47 5.45 1.94
N ASN A 151 -16.73 4.73 1.07
CA ASN A 151 -15.38 5.09 0.64
C ASN A 151 -15.27 6.51 0.09
N THR A 152 -16.25 7.00 -0.68
CA THR A 152 -16.30 8.37 -1.19
C THR A 152 -16.35 9.39 -0.06
N THR A 153 -17.14 9.14 0.97
CA THR A 153 -17.24 10.00 2.17
C THR A 153 -15.93 9.98 2.95
N GLY A 154 -15.31 8.80 3.12
CA GLY A 154 -14.00 8.66 3.74
C GLY A 154 -12.92 9.46 3.03
N LEU A 155 -12.91 9.43 1.70
CA LEU A 155 -12.00 10.22 0.86
C LEU A 155 -12.19 11.74 1.06
N LEU A 156 -13.43 12.23 1.14
CA LEU A 156 -13.70 13.64 1.37
C LEU A 156 -13.24 14.09 2.76
N ILE A 157 -13.49 13.28 3.79
CA ILE A 157 -12.99 13.53 5.15
C ILE A 157 -11.46 13.58 5.15
N ALA A 158 -10.81 12.59 4.50
CA ALA A 158 -9.36 12.55 4.36
C ALA A 158 -8.81 13.84 3.74
N ALA A 159 -9.42 14.30 2.63
CA ALA A 159 -9.00 15.51 1.93
C ALA A 159 -9.07 16.76 2.83
N VAL A 160 -10.15 16.93 3.60
CA VAL A 160 -10.32 18.04 4.53
C VAL A 160 -9.27 17.99 5.65
N VAL A 161 -9.09 16.82 6.27
CA VAL A 161 -8.12 16.64 7.38
C VAL A 161 -6.69 16.93 6.90
N VAL A 162 -6.30 16.36 5.75
CA VAL A 162 -4.96 16.56 5.18
C VAL A 162 -4.73 18.02 4.82
N PHE A 163 -5.72 18.71 4.25
CA PHE A 163 -5.62 20.12 3.91
C PHE A 163 -5.32 20.98 5.16
N PHE A 164 -6.11 20.83 6.23
CA PHE A 164 -5.87 21.57 7.47
C PHE A 164 -4.52 21.27 8.10
N TYR A 165 -4.15 20.00 8.16
CA TYR A 165 -2.90 19.55 8.71
C TYR A 165 -1.67 20.12 7.96
N ALA A 166 -1.68 20.06 6.63
CA ALA A 166 -0.57 20.51 5.80
C ALA A 166 -0.41 22.05 5.81
N VAL A 167 -1.51 22.79 5.95
CA VAL A 167 -1.47 24.26 5.92
C VAL A 167 -0.87 24.86 7.19
N LEU A 168 -1.05 24.23 8.37
CA LEU A 168 -0.72 24.82 9.66
C LEU A 168 0.76 24.70 10.08
N GLY A 169 1.47 23.64 9.64
CA GLY A 169 2.73 23.23 10.28
C GLY A 169 4.03 23.86 9.74
N GLY A 170 4.14 24.18 8.47
CA GLY A 170 5.44 24.45 7.82
C GLY A 170 6.39 23.23 7.89
N MET A 171 7.59 23.28 7.27
CA MET A 171 8.51 22.13 7.21
C MET A 171 8.97 21.67 8.61
N LYS A 172 9.16 22.58 9.56
CA LYS A 172 9.54 22.23 10.92
C LYS A 172 8.46 21.41 11.62
N GLY A 173 7.21 21.88 11.60
CA GLY A 173 6.07 21.17 12.18
C GLY A 173 5.85 19.81 11.50
N ILE A 174 5.87 19.76 10.17
CA ILE A 174 5.72 18.52 9.40
C ILE A 174 6.82 17.52 9.78
N THR A 175 8.09 17.93 9.86
CA THR A 175 9.20 17.03 10.19
C THR A 175 9.00 16.34 11.55
N TYR A 176 8.71 17.09 12.60
CA TYR A 176 8.53 16.49 13.94
C TYR A 176 7.24 15.67 14.06
N THR A 177 6.18 16.05 13.37
CA THR A 177 4.95 15.25 13.34
C THR A 177 5.18 13.92 12.59
N GLN A 178 5.94 13.94 11.51
CA GLN A 178 6.29 12.72 10.77
C GLN A 178 7.16 11.76 11.58
N VAL A 179 8.00 12.26 12.49
CA VAL A 179 8.72 11.39 13.44
C VAL A 179 7.73 10.61 14.33
N ALA A 180 6.72 11.28 14.86
CA ALA A 180 5.69 10.62 15.65
C ALA A 180 4.86 9.66 14.79
N GLN A 181 4.51 10.05 13.57
CA GLN A 181 3.81 9.20 12.60
C GLN A 181 4.64 7.95 12.25
N TYR A 182 5.97 8.09 12.06
CA TYR A 182 6.87 6.95 11.86
C TYR A 182 6.77 5.94 13.00
N VAL A 183 6.83 6.39 14.25
CA VAL A 183 6.73 5.51 15.41
C VAL A 183 5.38 4.80 15.44
N VAL A 184 4.29 5.54 15.26
CA VAL A 184 2.93 4.97 15.28
C VAL A 184 2.74 3.95 14.16
N LEU A 185 3.12 4.28 12.92
CA LEU A 185 2.95 3.37 11.78
C LEU A 185 3.82 2.12 11.92
N MET A 186 5.05 2.21 12.44
CA MET A 186 5.90 1.04 12.63
C MET A 186 5.36 0.09 13.69
N ILE A 187 4.89 0.62 14.81
CA ILE A 187 4.25 -0.17 15.87
C ILE A 187 2.97 -0.81 15.32
N ALA A 188 2.15 -0.04 14.63
CA ALA A 188 0.89 -0.48 14.05
C ALA A 188 1.07 -1.58 12.96
N TYR A 189 2.16 -1.54 12.21
CA TYR A 189 2.45 -2.56 11.19
C TYR A 189 3.05 -3.82 11.79
N THR A 190 4.00 -3.65 12.71
CA THR A 190 4.80 -4.77 13.24
C THR A 190 4.02 -5.63 14.23
N ILE A 191 3.21 -5.02 15.11
CA ILE A 191 2.49 -5.79 16.15
C ILE A 191 1.53 -6.82 15.53
N PRO A 192 0.60 -6.46 14.63
CA PRO A 192 -0.27 -7.46 14.00
C PRO A 192 0.52 -8.52 13.24
N ALA A 193 1.57 -8.11 12.52
CA ALA A 193 2.41 -9.03 11.76
C ALA A 193 3.10 -10.08 12.64
N VAL A 194 3.56 -9.67 13.84
CA VAL A 194 4.14 -10.61 14.83
C VAL A 194 3.10 -11.59 15.33
N PHE A 195 1.89 -11.14 15.70
CA PHE A 195 0.84 -12.04 16.18
C PHE A 195 0.43 -13.06 15.10
N ILE A 196 0.21 -12.60 13.88
CA ILE A 196 -0.19 -13.47 12.75
C ILE A 196 0.95 -14.46 12.41
N SER A 197 2.19 -14.00 12.41
CA SER A 197 3.35 -14.90 12.18
C SER A 197 3.49 -15.95 13.28
N LEU A 198 3.26 -15.59 14.54
CA LEU A 198 3.25 -16.54 15.67
C LEU A 198 2.13 -17.57 15.51
N GLU A 199 0.94 -17.15 15.14
CA GLU A 199 -0.23 -18.01 14.94
C GLU A 199 0.00 -19.02 13.82
N LEU A 200 0.42 -18.53 12.63
CA LEU A 200 0.57 -19.38 11.44
C LEU A 200 1.85 -20.23 11.44
N THR A 201 2.93 -19.75 12.07
CA THR A 201 4.27 -20.41 11.93
C THR A 201 5.01 -20.63 13.24
N GLY A 202 4.50 -20.15 14.35
CA GLY A 202 5.21 -20.18 15.64
C GLY A 202 6.45 -19.25 15.72
N ASN A 203 6.74 -18.47 14.67
CA ASN A 203 7.90 -17.59 14.61
C ASN A 203 7.48 -16.12 14.86
N PRO A 204 8.05 -15.43 15.87
CA PRO A 204 7.69 -14.05 16.18
C PRO A 204 8.24 -13.02 15.19
N ILE A 205 9.16 -13.38 14.29
CA ILE A 205 9.74 -12.48 13.30
C ILE A 205 9.08 -12.77 11.95
N PRO A 206 8.14 -11.90 11.46
CA PRO A 206 7.33 -12.20 10.27
C PRO A 206 8.15 -12.54 9.03
N GLY A 207 9.23 -11.78 8.77
CA GLY A 207 10.12 -12.04 7.64
C GLY A 207 10.81 -13.41 7.71
N LEU A 208 11.09 -13.96 8.91
CA LEU A 208 11.59 -15.32 9.09
C LEU A 208 10.45 -16.34 9.11
N GLY A 209 9.27 -15.95 9.62
CA GLY A 209 8.06 -16.76 9.58
C GLY A 209 7.69 -17.18 8.16
N LEU A 210 7.94 -16.31 7.16
CA LEU A 210 7.73 -16.62 5.75
C LEU A 210 8.49 -17.86 5.25
N PHE A 211 9.60 -18.20 5.89
CA PHE A 211 10.41 -19.39 5.59
C PHE A 211 10.23 -20.53 6.61
N SER A 212 9.31 -20.37 7.55
CA SER A 212 8.99 -21.37 8.57
C SER A 212 7.87 -22.29 8.09
N ASN A 213 7.67 -23.39 8.82
CA ASN A 213 6.56 -24.31 8.55
C ASN A 213 5.25 -23.73 9.10
N HIS A 214 4.16 -23.99 8.39
CA HIS A 214 2.81 -23.75 8.88
C HIS A 214 2.52 -24.70 10.06
N VAL A 215 2.02 -24.15 11.17
CA VAL A 215 1.86 -24.91 12.42
C VAL A 215 0.97 -26.14 12.25
N GLU A 216 -0.18 -25.99 11.61
CA GLU A 216 -1.14 -27.10 11.44
C GLU A 216 -0.76 -28.05 10.31
N ALA A 217 -0.30 -27.51 9.15
CA ALA A 217 0.00 -28.32 7.98
C ALA A 217 1.37 -29.02 8.06
N GLY A 218 2.30 -28.54 8.90
CA GLY A 218 3.65 -29.11 9.04
C GLY A 218 4.57 -28.91 7.82
N VAL A 219 4.10 -28.24 6.76
CA VAL A 219 4.88 -27.92 5.55
C VAL A 219 5.27 -26.44 5.52
N PRO A 220 6.29 -26.02 4.74
CA PRO A 220 6.64 -24.62 4.60
C PRO A 220 5.42 -23.77 4.22
N ILE A 221 5.24 -22.61 4.86
CA ILE A 221 4.05 -21.76 4.65
C ILE A 221 3.89 -21.34 3.19
N LEU A 222 4.97 -21.06 2.46
CA LEU A 222 4.94 -20.75 1.04
C LEU A 222 4.48 -21.95 0.20
N THR A 223 4.89 -23.17 0.56
CA THR A 223 4.40 -24.39 -0.10
C THR A 223 2.91 -24.60 0.14
N LYS A 224 2.44 -24.37 1.38
CA LYS A 224 1.00 -24.42 1.68
C LYS A 224 0.23 -23.39 0.86
N LEU A 225 0.75 -22.15 0.79
CA LEU A 225 0.13 -21.08 0.01
C LEU A 225 0.09 -21.42 -1.48
N ASP A 226 1.21 -21.93 -2.06
CA ASP A 226 1.25 -22.38 -3.46
C ASP A 226 0.20 -23.45 -3.75
N GLN A 227 0.07 -24.45 -2.90
CA GLN A 227 -0.95 -25.50 -3.03
C GLN A 227 -2.37 -24.91 -3.07
N VAL A 228 -2.69 -24.08 -2.06
CA VAL A 228 -4.02 -23.52 -1.91
C VAL A 228 -4.40 -22.59 -3.08
N VAL A 229 -3.49 -21.73 -3.55
CA VAL A 229 -3.78 -20.84 -4.68
C VAL A 229 -3.86 -21.59 -6.00
N THR A 230 -3.03 -22.62 -6.23
CA THR A 230 -3.09 -23.43 -7.46
C THR A 230 -4.33 -24.30 -7.51
N ASP A 231 -4.79 -24.83 -6.38
CA ASP A 231 -6.06 -25.55 -6.29
C ASP A 231 -7.28 -24.67 -6.60
N LEU A 232 -7.13 -23.35 -6.51
CA LEU A 232 -8.14 -22.37 -6.91
C LEU A 232 -7.90 -21.77 -8.31
N GLY A 233 -7.03 -22.40 -9.12
CA GLY A 233 -6.74 -21.98 -10.49
C GLY A 233 -5.85 -20.73 -10.62
N PHE A 234 -5.29 -20.20 -9.52
CA PHE A 234 -4.32 -19.11 -9.60
C PHE A 234 -2.91 -19.66 -9.89
N THR A 235 -2.07 -18.80 -10.46
CA THR A 235 -0.63 -19.09 -10.57
C THR A 235 -0.03 -19.27 -9.17
N ALA A 236 0.90 -20.24 -9.00
CA ALA A 236 1.58 -20.45 -7.74
C ALA A 236 2.20 -19.13 -7.22
N TYR A 237 2.07 -18.86 -5.94
CA TYR A 237 2.52 -17.61 -5.31
C TYR A 237 4.03 -17.38 -5.50
N THR A 238 4.81 -18.47 -5.50
CA THR A 238 6.26 -18.45 -5.71
C THR A 238 6.66 -18.67 -7.17
N ALA A 239 5.71 -18.71 -8.11
CA ALA A 239 5.99 -18.95 -9.52
C ALA A 239 6.99 -17.94 -10.10
N ASP A 240 7.88 -18.46 -10.94
CA ASP A 240 8.86 -17.64 -11.63
C ASP A 240 8.21 -16.72 -12.69
N VAL A 241 8.79 -15.52 -12.85
CA VAL A 241 8.31 -14.56 -13.84
C VAL A 241 8.83 -14.95 -15.23
N PRO A 242 7.95 -15.22 -16.22
CA PRO A 242 8.36 -15.70 -17.53
C PRO A 242 9.25 -14.70 -18.28
N ASN A 243 8.94 -13.40 -18.21
CA ASN A 243 9.67 -12.37 -18.92
C ASN A 243 10.66 -11.64 -17.97
N LYS A 244 11.86 -12.19 -17.79
CA LYS A 244 12.91 -11.61 -16.94
C LYS A 244 13.34 -10.22 -17.38
N LEU A 245 13.41 -9.97 -18.71
CA LEU A 245 13.79 -8.64 -19.22
C LEU A 245 12.74 -7.59 -18.82
N ASN A 246 11.47 -7.90 -18.97
CA ASN A 246 10.39 -7.01 -18.54
C ASN A 246 10.44 -6.76 -17.02
N MET A 247 10.70 -7.79 -16.22
CA MET A 247 10.87 -7.67 -14.77
C MET A 247 12.01 -6.69 -14.42
N VAL A 248 13.16 -6.81 -15.07
CA VAL A 248 14.30 -5.91 -14.85
C VAL A 248 13.99 -4.48 -15.29
N LEU A 249 13.41 -4.29 -16.49
CA LEU A 249 13.06 -2.97 -17.00
C LEU A 249 11.99 -2.29 -16.15
N PHE A 250 11.00 -3.05 -15.68
CA PHE A 250 9.97 -2.53 -14.78
C PHE A 250 10.57 -2.11 -13.44
N THR A 251 11.44 -2.95 -12.84
CA THR A 251 12.16 -2.61 -11.60
C THR A 251 12.99 -1.33 -11.79
N LEU A 252 13.75 -1.23 -12.89
CA LEU A 252 14.55 -0.03 -13.19
C LEU A 252 13.70 1.21 -13.39
N SER A 253 12.55 1.11 -14.05
CA SER A 253 11.63 2.24 -14.23
C SER A 253 11.11 2.77 -12.89
N LEU A 254 10.74 1.86 -11.98
CA LEU A 254 10.35 2.22 -10.61
C LEU A 254 11.51 2.83 -9.83
N MET A 255 12.73 2.28 -9.94
CA MET A 255 13.92 2.83 -9.28
C MET A 255 14.22 4.26 -9.73
N ILE A 256 14.21 4.51 -11.04
CA ILE A 256 14.48 5.84 -11.60
C ILE A 256 13.37 6.83 -11.21
N GLY A 257 12.11 6.42 -11.33
CA GLY A 257 10.96 7.25 -10.97
C GLY A 257 10.96 7.66 -9.50
N THR A 258 11.16 6.70 -8.60
CA THR A 258 11.15 6.96 -7.15
C THR A 258 12.38 7.72 -6.67
N ALA A 259 13.55 7.60 -7.34
CA ALA A 259 14.72 8.44 -7.04
C ALA A 259 14.46 9.93 -7.27
N GLY A 260 13.51 10.28 -8.14
CA GLY A 260 13.12 11.66 -8.45
C GLY A 260 12.03 12.28 -7.57
N LEU A 261 11.55 11.59 -6.53
CA LEU A 261 10.44 12.06 -5.70
C LEU A 261 10.77 13.37 -4.97
N PRO A 262 10.07 14.48 -5.28
CA PRO A 262 10.49 15.81 -4.83
C PRO A 262 10.31 16.02 -3.33
N HIS A 263 9.29 15.43 -2.71
CA HIS A 263 9.03 15.52 -1.27
C HIS A 263 10.10 14.83 -0.43
N VAL A 264 10.74 13.79 -0.97
CA VAL A 264 11.87 13.11 -0.32
C VAL A 264 13.17 13.90 -0.51
N ILE A 265 13.41 14.42 -1.71
CA ILE A 265 14.60 15.19 -2.03
C ILE A 265 14.78 16.39 -1.10
N ILE A 266 13.70 17.09 -0.77
CA ILE A 266 13.75 18.28 0.07
C ILE A 266 14.23 17.99 1.49
N ARG A 267 14.09 16.77 1.99
CA ARG A 267 14.54 16.36 3.32
C ARG A 267 16.04 16.50 3.52
N PHE A 268 16.82 16.41 2.45
CA PHE A 268 18.28 16.59 2.54
C PHE A 268 18.72 18.04 2.77
N PHE A 269 17.82 19.02 2.62
CA PHE A 269 18.10 20.42 2.92
C PHE A 269 17.78 20.81 4.37
N THR A 270 17.07 19.96 5.12
CA THR A 270 16.68 20.24 6.50
C THR A 270 17.78 19.97 7.52
N VAL A 271 18.88 19.32 7.13
CA VAL A 271 20.03 19.01 7.98
C VAL A 271 21.16 20.02 7.83
N PRO A 272 22.05 20.21 8.86
CA PRO A 272 23.07 21.27 8.86
C PRO A 272 24.12 21.10 7.75
N LYS A 273 24.65 19.90 7.55
CA LYS A 273 25.83 19.64 6.70
C LYS A 273 25.55 18.59 5.63
N VAL A 274 26.39 18.59 4.58
CA VAL A 274 26.35 17.53 3.52
C VAL A 274 26.63 16.14 4.12
N ALA A 275 27.51 16.03 5.11
CA ALA A 275 27.76 14.79 5.83
C ALA A 275 26.49 14.28 6.54
N ASP A 276 25.72 15.17 7.15
CA ASP A 276 24.47 14.84 7.84
C ASP A 276 23.39 14.37 6.87
N ALA A 277 23.37 14.87 5.63
CA ALA A 277 22.50 14.37 4.57
C ALA A 277 22.79 12.88 4.22
N ARG A 278 24.06 12.50 4.20
CA ARG A 278 24.47 11.08 3.99
C ARG A 278 24.05 10.20 5.17
N TRP A 279 24.25 10.67 6.41
CA TRP A 279 23.79 9.95 7.59
C TRP A 279 22.26 9.82 7.63
N THR A 280 21.54 10.88 7.28
CA THR A 280 20.07 10.82 7.11
C THR A 280 19.69 9.75 6.12
N ALA A 281 20.32 9.70 4.95
CA ALA A 281 20.05 8.70 3.93
C ALA A 281 20.27 7.26 4.45
N GLY A 282 21.34 7.03 5.17
CA GLY A 282 21.63 5.73 5.80
C GLY A 282 20.58 5.33 6.84
N TRP A 283 20.22 6.22 7.75
CA TRP A 283 19.19 5.97 8.75
C TRP A 283 17.81 5.75 8.12
N THR A 284 17.46 6.51 7.10
CA THR A 284 16.20 6.30 6.38
C THR A 284 16.11 4.90 5.77
N LEU A 285 17.20 4.40 5.16
CA LEU A 285 17.26 3.02 4.64
C LEU A 285 17.02 1.99 5.74
N VAL A 286 17.65 2.15 6.90
CA VAL A 286 17.41 1.26 8.05
C VAL A 286 15.93 1.28 8.44
N PHE A 287 15.35 2.46 8.57
CA PHE A 287 13.96 2.62 8.98
C PHE A 287 12.95 2.09 7.96
N ILE A 288 13.20 2.27 6.66
CA ILE A 288 12.37 1.70 5.59
C ILE A 288 12.51 0.18 5.55
N SER A 289 13.71 -0.36 5.75
CA SER A 289 13.97 -1.80 5.70
C SER A 289 13.16 -2.58 6.75
N LEU A 290 12.87 -2.00 7.91
CA LEU A 290 12.07 -2.65 8.94
C LEU A 290 10.65 -3.00 8.44
N LEU A 291 9.99 -2.07 7.73
CA LEU A 291 8.67 -2.32 7.16
C LEU A 291 8.78 -3.26 5.95
N TYR A 292 9.71 -3.01 5.05
CA TYR A 292 9.83 -3.76 3.80
C TYR A 292 10.31 -5.21 3.99
N PHE A 293 11.00 -5.51 5.08
CA PHE A 293 11.31 -6.87 5.48
C PHE A 293 10.08 -7.62 5.99
N THR A 294 9.10 -6.90 6.55
CA THR A 294 7.88 -7.47 7.11
C THR A 294 6.76 -7.61 6.05
N ALA A 295 6.70 -6.71 5.07
CA ALA A 295 5.59 -6.62 4.11
C ALA A 295 5.35 -7.89 3.27
N PRO A 296 6.38 -8.64 2.78
CA PRO A 296 6.15 -9.89 2.06
C PRO A 296 5.45 -10.95 2.91
N ALA A 297 5.83 -11.06 4.19
CA ALA A 297 5.19 -12.00 5.11
C ALA A 297 3.73 -11.61 5.36
N VAL A 298 3.46 -10.32 5.58
CA VAL A 298 2.08 -9.81 5.76
C VAL A 298 1.23 -10.11 4.53
N GLY A 299 1.75 -9.89 3.30
CA GLY A 299 1.03 -10.17 2.06
C GLY A 299 0.72 -11.66 1.88
N ALA A 300 1.70 -12.54 2.06
CA ALA A 300 1.54 -13.98 1.94
C ALA A 300 0.55 -14.54 2.98
N MET A 301 0.72 -14.12 4.25
CA MET A 301 -0.12 -14.57 5.36
C MET A 301 -1.56 -14.02 5.24
N ALA A 302 -1.74 -12.77 4.78
CA ALA A 302 -3.06 -12.21 4.54
C ALA A 302 -3.81 -12.94 3.41
N ARG A 303 -3.10 -13.35 2.35
CA ARG A 303 -3.69 -14.16 1.28
C ARG A 303 -4.15 -15.51 1.79
N LEU A 304 -3.32 -16.20 2.59
CA LEU A 304 -3.65 -17.48 3.18
C LEU A 304 -4.86 -17.36 4.11
N ASN A 305 -4.84 -16.41 5.06
CA ASN A 305 -5.93 -16.18 6.01
C ASN A 305 -7.26 -15.86 5.32
N LEU A 306 -7.23 -15.07 4.23
CA LEU A 306 -8.43 -14.78 3.45
C LEU A 306 -9.01 -16.05 2.82
N ILE A 307 -8.16 -16.90 2.22
CA ILE A 307 -8.60 -18.14 1.60
C ILE A 307 -9.12 -19.11 2.66
N ASP A 308 -8.44 -19.27 3.79
CA ASP A 308 -8.87 -20.14 4.89
C ASP A 308 -10.19 -19.66 5.51
N THR A 309 -10.47 -18.35 5.48
CA THR A 309 -11.78 -17.80 5.89
C THR A 309 -12.90 -18.26 4.95
N ILE A 310 -12.64 -18.27 3.64
CA ILE A 310 -13.67 -18.64 2.65
C ILE A 310 -13.81 -20.15 2.56
N TYR A 311 -12.72 -20.88 2.72
CA TYR A 311 -12.66 -22.35 2.65
C TYR A 311 -12.18 -22.96 3.99
N PRO A 312 -12.95 -22.86 5.08
CA PRO A 312 -12.50 -23.26 6.42
C PRO A 312 -12.26 -24.76 6.59
N GLN A 313 -12.80 -25.58 5.70
CA GLN A 313 -12.57 -27.03 5.65
C GLN A 313 -11.50 -27.43 4.63
N GLY A 314 -10.87 -26.44 3.99
CA GLY A 314 -9.93 -26.61 2.89
C GLY A 314 -10.56 -26.36 1.52
N VAL A 315 -9.73 -25.96 0.56
CA VAL A 315 -10.17 -25.54 -0.79
C VAL A 315 -10.80 -26.64 -1.64
N ALA A 316 -10.67 -27.91 -1.25
CA ALA A 316 -11.36 -29.02 -1.88
C ALA A 316 -12.83 -29.13 -1.46
N GLU A 317 -13.19 -28.54 -0.33
CA GLU A 317 -14.53 -28.57 0.24
C GLU A 317 -15.35 -27.33 -0.19
N ALA A 318 -16.63 -27.33 0.14
CA ALA A 318 -17.52 -26.24 -0.21
C ALA A 318 -17.13 -24.93 0.55
N PRO A 319 -17.18 -23.78 -0.14
CA PRO A 319 -16.94 -22.49 0.51
C PRO A 319 -18.04 -22.15 1.52
N ILE A 320 -17.78 -21.17 2.38
CA ILE A 320 -18.75 -20.72 3.40
C ILE A 320 -20.05 -20.21 2.77
N ASN A 321 -21.17 -20.35 3.49
CA ASN A 321 -22.40 -19.68 3.12
C ASN A 321 -22.27 -18.16 3.35
N TYR A 322 -22.81 -17.36 2.45
CA TYR A 322 -22.79 -15.91 2.55
C TYR A 322 -23.40 -15.39 3.86
N ASP A 323 -24.49 -16.01 4.33
CA ASP A 323 -25.12 -15.62 5.59
C ASP A 323 -24.24 -15.92 6.84
N GLN A 324 -23.29 -16.83 6.71
CA GLN A 324 -22.36 -17.24 7.79
C GLN A 324 -21.03 -16.49 7.74
N ARG A 325 -20.89 -15.52 6.80
CA ARG A 325 -19.66 -14.75 6.69
C ARG A 325 -19.35 -13.97 7.96
N PRO A 326 -18.08 -13.84 8.35
CA PRO A 326 -17.67 -13.16 9.56
C PRO A 326 -18.05 -11.67 9.54
N ASP A 327 -18.21 -11.06 10.73
CA ASP A 327 -18.63 -9.66 10.85
C ASP A 327 -17.65 -8.67 10.21
N TRP A 328 -16.35 -8.97 10.22
CA TRP A 328 -15.38 -8.12 9.54
C TRP A 328 -15.69 -8.00 8.03
N MET A 329 -16.10 -9.10 7.38
CA MET A 329 -16.45 -9.10 5.96
C MET A 329 -17.66 -8.23 5.68
N LYS A 330 -18.72 -8.30 6.52
CA LYS A 330 -19.90 -7.45 6.43
C LYS A 330 -19.53 -5.97 6.50
N THR A 331 -18.66 -5.62 7.47
CA THR A 331 -18.23 -4.22 7.65
C THR A 331 -17.45 -3.71 6.44
N TRP A 332 -16.62 -4.54 5.81
CA TRP A 332 -15.89 -4.15 4.59
C TRP A 332 -16.81 -4.09 3.35
N GLU A 333 -17.87 -4.90 3.30
CA GLU A 333 -18.93 -4.79 2.27
C GLU A 333 -19.67 -3.46 2.38
N ASP A 334 -20.02 -3.02 3.58
CA ASP A 334 -20.70 -1.74 3.83
C ASP A 334 -19.87 -0.54 3.32
N THR A 335 -18.55 -0.67 3.27
CA THR A 335 -17.68 0.35 2.69
C THR A 335 -17.59 0.28 1.15
N GLY A 336 -18.12 -0.78 0.53
CA GLY A 336 -18.02 -1.05 -0.90
C GLY A 336 -16.64 -1.56 -1.37
N LEU A 337 -15.75 -1.94 -0.43
CA LEU A 337 -14.40 -2.44 -0.74
C LEU A 337 -14.32 -3.97 -0.80
N ILE A 338 -15.36 -4.66 -0.36
CA ILE A 338 -15.67 -6.05 -0.69
C ILE A 338 -17.00 -6.05 -1.43
N LYS A 339 -17.12 -6.86 -2.47
CA LYS A 339 -18.36 -7.06 -3.21
C LYS A 339 -18.62 -8.54 -3.42
N TYR A 340 -19.82 -8.94 -3.17
CA TYR A 340 -20.29 -10.29 -3.41
C TYR A 340 -21.43 -10.26 -4.43
N ASN A 341 -21.39 -11.21 -5.38
CA ASN A 341 -22.45 -11.39 -6.37
C ASN A 341 -22.66 -12.89 -6.59
N ASP A 342 -23.74 -13.42 -6.08
CA ASP A 342 -24.12 -14.83 -6.23
C ASP A 342 -24.54 -15.14 -7.69
N LEU A 343 -23.63 -15.69 -8.47
CA LEU A 343 -23.82 -15.96 -9.89
C LEU A 343 -24.59 -17.27 -10.15
N ASN A 344 -24.44 -18.25 -9.27
CA ASN A 344 -25.08 -19.56 -9.43
C ASN A 344 -26.32 -19.75 -8.56
N ASN A 345 -26.63 -18.81 -7.67
CA ASN A 345 -27.75 -18.79 -6.71
C ASN A 345 -27.68 -19.95 -5.69
N ASP A 346 -26.48 -20.30 -5.22
CA ASP A 346 -26.29 -21.31 -4.19
C ASP A 346 -26.08 -20.73 -2.78
N GLY A 347 -25.98 -19.39 -2.66
CA GLY A 347 -25.77 -18.66 -1.41
C GLY A 347 -24.39 -18.87 -0.78
N ARG A 348 -23.40 -19.34 -1.54
CA ARG A 348 -22.02 -19.57 -1.08
C ARG A 348 -21.07 -18.59 -1.73
N ILE A 349 -19.89 -18.38 -1.11
CA ILE A 349 -18.90 -17.41 -1.61
C ILE A 349 -17.82 -18.15 -2.40
N GLN A 350 -17.97 -18.24 -3.72
CA GLN A 350 -16.93 -18.79 -4.56
C GLN A 350 -15.82 -17.76 -4.84
N MET A 351 -14.59 -18.09 -4.44
CA MET A 351 -13.40 -17.29 -4.76
C MET A 351 -12.37 -18.16 -5.46
N TYR A 352 -12.15 -17.93 -6.75
CA TYR A 352 -11.18 -18.66 -7.57
C TYR A 352 -10.73 -17.79 -8.76
N ASN A 353 -9.73 -18.24 -9.51
CA ASN A 353 -9.28 -17.52 -10.71
C ASN A 353 -10.21 -17.83 -11.88
N ASP A 354 -10.93 -16.84 -12.34
CA ASP A 354 -11.80 -16.92 -13.54
C ASP A 354 -11.36 -15.97 -14.67
N SER A 355 -10.16 -15.44 -14.59
CA SER A 355 -9.68 -14.38 -15.51
C SER A 355 -9.79 -14.75 -16.99
N GLY A 356 -9.56 -15.99 -17.34
CA GLY A 356 -9.70 -16.51 -18.71
C GLY A 356 -11.16 -16.55 -19.16
N LEU A 357 -12.05 -17.06 -18.32
CA LEU A 357 -13.48 -17.13 -18.58
C LEU A 357 -14.10 -15.74 -18.64
N GLY A 358 -13.82 -14.88 -17.65
CA GLY A 358 -14.35 -13.52 -17.62
C GLY A 358 -13.91 -12.67 -18.82
N ALA A 359 -12.67 -12.84 -19.30
CA ALA A 359 -12.20 -12.16 -20.51
C ALA A 359 -12.97 -12.63 -21.77
N ALA A 360 -13.26 -13.92 -21.87
CA ALA A 360 -14.03 -14.47 -23.00
C ALA A 360 -15.50 -14.01 -22.96
N GLU A 361 -16.12 -13.95 -21.79
CA GLU A 361 -17.49 -13.47 -21.61
C GLU A 361 -17.61 -11.97 -21.92
N LEU A 362 -16.63 -11.18 -21.53
CA LEU A 362 -16.57 -9.75 -21.88
C LEU A 362 -16.46 -9.56 -23.41
N ALA A 363 -15.62 -10.36 -24.06
CA ALA A 363 -15.49 -10.33 -25.52
C ALA A 363 -16.79 -10.73 -26.24
N LEU A 364 -17.53 -11.73 -25.70
CA LEU A 364 -18.84 -12.12 -26.21
C LEU A 364 -19.86 -10.97 -26.09
N THR A 365 -19.90 -10.32 -24.93
CA THR A 365 -20.79 -9.18 -24.70
C THR A 365 -20.49 -8.03 -25.66
N ALA A 366 -19.21 -7.72 -25.90
CA ALA A 366 -18.81 -6.72 -26.89
C ALA A 366 -19.21 -7.12 -28.33
N ALA A 367 -18.99 -8.38 -28.72
CA ALA A 367 -19.40 -8.87 -30.04
C ALA A 367 -20.91 -8.77 -30.24
N GLN A 368 -21.71 -9.03 -29.23
CA GLN A 368 -23.16 -8.88 -29.25
C GLN A 368 -23.61 -7.41 -29.40
N ALA A 369 -22.89 -6.49 -28.74
CA ALA A 369 -23.21 -5.07 -28.79
C ALA A 369 -22.79 -4.38 -30.09
N ASP A 370 -21.63 -4.76 -30.64
CA ASP A 370 -21.01 -4.10 -31.80
C ASP A 370 -21.24 -4.83 -33.13
N GLY A 371 -22.02 -5.93 -33.13
CA GLY A 371 -22.31 -6.72 -34.32
C GLY A 371 -21.12 -7.56 -34.83
N GLY A 372 -20.20 -7.91 -33.89
CA GLY A 372 -19.04 -8.76 -34.17
C GLY A 372 -19.40 -10.25 -34.39
N ASP A 373 -18.38 -11.11 -34.51
CA ASP A 373 -18.56 -12.55 -34.66
C ASP A 373 -18.99 -13.23 -33.36
N VAL A 374 -20.29 -13.22 -33.10
CA VAL A 374 -20.91 -13.82 -31.91
C VAL A 374 -20.66 -15.32 -31.82
N ALA A 375 -20.58 -16.02 -32.97
CA ALA A 375 -20.36 -17.47 -32.99
C ALA A 375 -18.92 -17.82 -32.52
N ALA A 376 -17.92 -17.09 -33.03
CA ALA A 376 -16.54 -17.26 -32.60
C ALA A 376 -16.35 -16.88 -31.10
N ALA A 377 -16.97 -15.79 -30.65
CA ALA A 377 -16.93 -15.37 -29.26
C ALA A 377 -17.60 -16.38 -28.31
N THR A 378 -18.73 -16.97 -28.72
CA THR A 378 -19.40 -18.04 -27.96
C THR A 378 -18.52 -19.31 -27.87
N ALA A 379 -17.84 -19.68 -28.95
CA ALA A 379 -16.91 -20.81 -28.96
C ALA A 379 -15.69 -20.53 -28.04
N ALA A 380 -15.22 -19.28 -27.98
CA ALA A 380 -14.15 -18.89 -27.08
C ALA A 380 -14.56 -18.99 -25.60
N VAL A 381 -15.79 -18.61 -25.23
CA VAL A 381 -16.34 -18.80 -23.89
C VAL A 381 -16.39 -20.28 -23.51
N GLU A 382 -16.85 -21.14 -24.39
CA GLU A 382 -16.91 -22.59 -24.13
C GLU A 382 -15.50 -23.18 -23.96
N THR A 383 -14.55 -22.75 -24.77
CA THR A 383 -13.14 -23.17 -24.65
C THR A 383 -12.55 -22.71 -23.32
N ALA A 384 -12.81 -21.45 -22.90
CA ALA A 384 -12.35 -20.92 -21.63
C ALA A 384 -12.98 -21.65 -20.42
N ARG A 385 -14.26 -22.03 -20.54
CA ARG A 385 -14.99 -22.82 -19.54
C ARG A 385 -14.38 -24.20 -19.34
N VAL A 386 -14.03 -24.89 -20.42
CA VAL A 386 -13.37 -26.21 -20.39
C VAL A 386 -11.97 -26.09 -19.77
N ALA A 387 -11.22 -25.03 -20.12
CA ALA A 387 -9.90 -24.76 -19.53
C ALA A 387 -10.01 -24.48 -18.03
N GLN A 388 -11.00 -23.68 -17.62
CA GLN A 388 -11.29 -23.37 -16.23
C GLN A 388 -11.62 -24.64 -15.41
N ASP A 389 -12.44 -25.50 -15.96
CA ASP A 389 -12.80 -26.76 -15.29
C ASP A 389 -11.57 -27.68 -15.11
N LEU A 390 -10.68 -27.71 -16.11
CA LEU A 390 -9.42 -28.46 -16.03
C LEU A 390 -8.48 -27.88 -14.95
N GLU A 391 -8.33 -26.56 -14.90
CA GLU A 391 -7.52 -25.88 -13.88
C GLU A 391 -8.04 -26.12 -12.46
N LEU A 392 -9.36 -26.22 -12.29
CA LEU A 392 -10.03 -26.52 -11.03
C LEU A 392 -10.25 -28.01 -10.75
N ASN A 393 -9.56 -28.91 -11.48
CA ASN A 393 -9.66 -30.37 -11.32
C ASN A 393 -11.10 -30.91 -11.43
N GLY A 394 -11.90 -30.39 -12.34
CA GLY A 394 -13.28 -30.78 -12.57
C GLY A 394 -14.29 -30.22 -11.56
N ARG A 395 -13.85 -29.41 -10.60
CA ARG A 395 -14.73 -28.84 -9.56
C ARG A 395 -15.65 -27.76 -10.09
N PHE A 396 -15.24 -27.03 -11.10
CA PHE A 396 -16.02 -25.95 -11.70
C PHE A 396 -17.38 -26.48 -12.20
N THR A 397 -17.37 -27.51 -13.05
CA THR A 397 -18.60 -28.13 -13.56
C THR A 397 -19.35 -28.89 -12.47
N ALA A 398 -18.64 -29.69 -11.62
CA ALA A 398 -19.26 -30.49 -10.57
C ALA A 398 -19.97 -29.64 -9.50
N ALA A 399 -19.42 -28.48 -9.13
CA ALA A 399 -20.01 -27.57 -8.16
C ALA A 399 -21.02 -26.57 -8.77
N GLY A 400 -21.13 -26.51 -10.10
CA GLY A 400 -22.01 -25.57 -10.79
C GLY A 400 -21.54 -24.10 -10.69
N TRP A 401 -20.24 -23.88 -10.53
CA TRP A 401 -19.67 -22.53 -10.45
C TRP A 401 -19.78 -21.80 -11.78
N LYS A 402 -20.06 -20.51 -11.75
CA LYS A 402 -20.31 -19.69 -12.95
C LYS A 402 -19.36 -18.51 -13.11
N GLY A 403 -18.50 -18.25 -12.16
CA GLY A 403 -17.57 -17.15 -12.12
C GLY A 403 -17.12 -16.89 -10.71
N ASN A 404 -16.08 -16.06 -10.54
CA ASN A 404 -15.67 -15.58 -9.23
C ASN A 404 -16.74 -14.65 -8.66
N GLU A 405 -17.19 -14.90 -7.45
CA GLU A 405 -18.31 -14.19 -6.81
C GLU A 405 -17.86 -13.16 -5.79
N LEU A 406 -16.57 -13.20 -5.40
CA LEU A 406 -16.01 -12.31 -4.42
C LEU A 406 -14.95 -11.40 -5.03
N ASP A 407 -15.23 -10.10 -5.05
CA ASP A 407 -14.25 -9.07 -5.40
C ASP A 407 -13.75 -8.40 -4.12
N VAL A 408 -12.47 -8.54 -3.86
CA VAL A 408 -11.79 -7.98 -2.68
C VAL A 408 -10.79 -6.94 -3.14
N ASN A 409 -10.98 -5.67 -2.75
CA ASN A 409 -9.99 -4.65 -2.99
C ASN A 409 -8.70 -4.99 -2.24
N ALA A 410 -7.59 -5.18 -2.97
CA ALA A 410 -6.32 -5.61 -2.40
C ALA A 410 -5.79 -4.66 -1.29
N ASP A 411 -6.14 -3.38 -1.34
CA ASP A 411 -5.72 -2.39 -0.34
C ASP A 411 -6.30 -2.66 1.06
N ILE A 412 -7.38 -3.43 1.18
CA ILE A 412 -7.90 -3.75 2.51
C ILE A 412 -7.07 -4.80 3.25
N LEU A 413 -6.31 -5.64 2.55
CA LEU A 413 -5.71 -6.85 3.12
C LEU A 413 -4.81 -6.56 4.33
N VAL A 414 -4.03 -5.48 4.31
CA VAL A 414 -3.22 -5.09 5.47
C VAL A 414 -4.08 -4.65 6.65
N LEU A 415 -5.13 -3.88 6.36
CA LEU A 415 -5.99 -3.29 7.40
C LEU A 415 -6.95 -4.33 7.98
N ALA A 416 -7.44 -5.25 7.15
CA ALA A 416 -8.36 -6.32 7.52
C ALA A 416 -7.64 -7.54 8.15
N ASN A 417 -6.35 -7.74 7.87
CA ASN A 417 -5.63 -8.94 8.33
C ASN A 417 -5.72 -9.19 9.85
N PRO A 418 -5.61 -8.18 10.74
CA PRO A 418 -5.86 -8.38 12.16
C PRO A 418 -7.29 -8.81 12.51
N GLU A 419 -8.27 -8.36 11.70
CA GLU A 419 -9.68 -8.76 11.87
C GLU A 419 -9.89 -10.19 11.37
N ILE A 420 -9.30 -10.54 10.22
CA ILE A 420 -9.33 -11.89 9.63
C ILE A 420 -8.70 -12.89 10.60
N ALA A 421 -7.55 -12.56 11.19
CA ALA A 421 -6.86 -13.37 12.19
C ALA A 421 -7.48 -13.28 13.61
N ASN A 422 -8.64 -12.64 13.75
CA ASN A 422 -9.36 -12.50 15.02
C ASN A 422 -8.49 -11.96 16.17
N LEU A 423 -7.59 -11.02 15.87
CA LEU A 423 -6.71 -10.42 16.87
C LEU A 423 -7.49 -9.49 17.83
N PRO A 424 -6.93 -9.21 19.03
CA PRO A 424 -7.59 -8.37 20.02
C PRO A 424 -8.01 -7.00 19.45
N PRO A 425 -9.16 -6.46 19.85
CA PRO A 425 -9.74 -5.21 19.33
C PRO A 425 -8.80 -4.00 19.34
N TRP A 426 -7.89 -3.91 20.31
CA TRP A 426 -6.91 -2.84 20.39
C TRP A 426 -5.86 -2.90 19.25
N VAL A 427 -5.55 -4.08 18.73
CA VAL A 427 -4.63 -4.27 17.59
C VAL A 427 -5.27 -3.71 16.32
N ILE A 428 -6.59 -3.92 16.15
CA ILE A 428 -7.37 -3.38 15.03
C ILE A 428 -7.39 -1.84 15.11
N GLY A 429 -7.62 -1.28 16.32
CA GLY A 429 -7.54 0.17 16.53
C GLY A 429 -6.16 0.76 16.26
N LEU A 430 -5.11 0.02 16.59
CA LEU A 430 -3.74 0.43 16.36
C LEU A 430 -3.39 0.47 14.85
N ILE A 431 -3.80 -0.54 14.06
CA ILE A 431 -3.56 -0.53 12.61
C ILE A 431 -4.35 0.56 11.91
N ALA A 432 -5.54 0.93 12.45
CA ALA A 432 -6.29 2.09 12.02
C ALA A 432 -5.49 3.38 12.11
N ALA A 433 -4.92 3.64 13.29
CA ALA A 433 -4.05 4.81 13.52
C ALA A 433 -2.81 4.78 12.63
N GLY A 434 -2.22 3.60 12.39
CA GLY A 434 -1.04 3.41 11.53
C GLY A 434 -1.31 3.70 10.06
N GLY A 435 -2.41 3.17 9.51
CA GLY A 435 -2.80 3.41 8.12
C GLY A 435 -3.06 4.89 7.84
N LEU A 436 -3.75 5.57 8.76
CA LEU A 436 -3.95 7.01 8.68
C LEU A 436 -2.64 7.79 8.84
N ALA A 437 -1.73 7.38 9.74
CA ALA A 437 -0.42 8.00 9.88
C ALA A 437 0.39 7.94 8.58
N ALA A 438 0.41 6.79 7.91
CA ALA A 438 1.11 6.58 6.65
C ALA A 438 0.57 7.47 5.52
N ALA A 439 -0.75 7.53 5.34
CA ALA A 439 -1.37 8.36 4.33
C ALA A 439 -1.15 9.86 4.58
N LEU A 440 -1.32 10.30 5.83
CA LEU A 440 -1.22 11.70 6.21
C LEU A 440 0.22 12.23 6.19
N SER A 441 1.23 11.41 6.58
CA SER A 441 2.64 11.83 6.59
C SER A 441 3.11 12.25 5.20
N THR A 442 2.85 11.43 4.22
CA THR A 442 3.27 11.67 2.83
C THR A 442 2.46 12.78 2.17
N ALA A 443 1.12 12.78 2.37
CA ALA A 443 0.27 13.83 1.83
C ALA A 443 0.69 15.22 2.31
N ALA A 444 1.08 15.37 3.59
CA ALA A 444 1.56 16.63 4.14
C ALA A 444 2.83 17.14 3.44
N GLY A 445 3.78 16.24 3.12
CA GLY A 445 4.99 16.59 2.38
C GLY A 445 4.69 17.15 0.98
N TYR A 446 3.73 16.57 0.27
CA TYR A 446 3.32 17.06 -1.06
C TYR A 446 2.57 18.37 -1.03
N TYR A 447 1.60 18.56 -0.13
CA TYR A 447 0.87 19.81 0.00
C TYR A 447 1.78 20.98 0.32
N TRP A 448 2.81 20.75 1.13
CA TRP A 448 3.82 21.75 1.44
C TRP A 448 4.61 22.18 0.19
N LEU A 449 4.94 21.28 -0.73
CA LEU A 449 5.58 21.58 -2.02
C LEU A 449 4.74 22.52 -2.91
N PHE A 450 3.43 22.33 -2.96
CA PHE A 450 2.53 23.25 -3.69
C PHE A 450 2.55 24.65 -3.10
N ARG A 451 2.59 24.79 -1.79
CA ARG A 451 2.60 26.09 -1.10
C ARG A 451 3.88 26.89 -1.31
N GLN A 452 5.04 26.24 -1.45
CA GLN A 452 6.30 26.93 -1.71
C GLN A 452 6.25 27.84 -2.96
N ARG A 453 5.48 27.49 -3.98
CA ARG A 453 5.40 28.21 -5.23
C ARG A 453 4.48 29.41 -5.20
N SER A 454 3.39 29.37 -4.45
CA SER A 454 2.46 30.49 -4.33
C SER A 454 3.04 31.71 -3.60
N VAL A 455 4.20 31.57 -2.97
CA VAL A 455 4.87 32.62 -2.21
C VAL A 455 6.11 33.18 -2.92
N MET A 456 6.61 32.49 -3.97
CA MET A 456 7.80 32.90 -4.74
C MET A 456 7.44 33.66 -6.06
N THR A 457 6.16 33.81 -6.38
CA THR A 457 5.64 34.70 -7.43
C THR A 457 5.09 35.98 -6.84
#